data_55bf9b2f995ae449e25f40d9b47a7ed7
#
_entry.id   55bf9b2f995ae449e25f40d9b47a7ed7
#
_cell.length_a   1.000
_cell.length_b   1.000
_cell.length_c   1.000
_cell.angle_alpha   90.00
_cell.angle_beta   90.00
_cell.angle_gamma   90.00
#
_symmetry.space_group_name_H-M   'P 1'
#
loop_
_entity.id
_entity.type
_entity.pdbx_description
1 polymer ?
#
loop_
_entity_poly.entity_id
_entity_poly.type
_entity_poly.pdbx_seq_one_letter_code
_entity_poly.pdbx_strand_id
1 'polypeptide(L)'
;IIERDFVPSSVTKNDYNTFIINISNGEPLAIECTIGYLLHTFKNKVNNKAIILNDEVISDNPEGGTGKGLFVQGLRQIRRTGILDGKSFDDKKSFPYQTISQDTQILVFDDVKKNFDFESKFSLVTEGITLERKNKDAIKLSVEDSPKMVLSTNYAIKGEGNSHNRRRHEIEFAQYYNSSKTPYDDFKRQLFDDWGVDDYIAFDNYMVGCIQKYFEFGLIEQANAKNIKVRRFIAETSMEFVEWITDKDNECVDKRINKRNFYDQFVEDYQDYKKWLTQKKFNIWVQKYSRYSSYEYIEGHTNGNRWFELVNEVPF
;
A
#
# COMPACT_ATOMS: atom_id res chain seq x y z
N ILE A 1 13.00 -7.21 20.69
CA ILE A 1 13.68 -5.91 20.97
C ILE A 1 14.92 -6.25 21.73
N ILE A 2 16.05 -5.82 21.23
CA ILE A 2 17.29 -5.81 22.02
C ILE A 2 17.22 -4.53 22.86
N GLU A 3 17.09 -4.67 24.18
CA GLU A 3 17.19 -3.52 25.07
C GLU A 3 18.63 -2.98 25.00
N ARG A 4 18.75 -1.73 24.62
CA ARG A 4 20.00 -1.01 24.53
C ARG A 4 19.80 0.46 24.86
N ASP A 5 20.81 1.08 25.45
CA ASP A 5 20.79 2.49 25.75
C ASP A 5 20.96 3.30 24.47
N PHE A 6 20.17 4.37 24.34
CA PHE A 6 20.33 5.29 23.23
C PHE A 6 21.60 6.15 23.45
N VAL A 7 22.50 6.10 22.48
CA VAL A 7 23.72 6.92 22.46
C VAL A 7 23.59 7.99 21.37
N PRO A 8 23.47 9.28 21.73
CA PRO A 8 23.42 10.36 20.76
C PRO A 8 24.68 10.40 19.88
N SER A 9 24.50 10.50 18.56
CA SER A 9 25.58 10.57 17.60
C SER A 9 25.15 11.38 16.37
N SER A 10 26.09 12.09 15.76
CA SER A 10 25.89 12.72 14.44
C SER A 10 26.01 11.70 13.29
N VAL A 11 26.50 10.49 13.56
CA VAL A 11 26.60 9.42 12.58
C VAL A 11 25.25 8.75 12.42
N THR A 12 24.62 8.95 11.27
CA THR A 12 23.33 8.35 10.91
C THR A 12 23.42 7.42 9.70
N LYS A 13 24.55 7.47 8.97
CA LYS A 13 24.77 6.63 7.79
C LYS A 13 25.08 5.20 8.24
N ASN A 14 24.25 4.27 7.85
CA ASN A 14 24.39 2.84 8.13
C ASN A 14 23.78 2.03 6.97
N ASP A 15 23.89 0.71 7.03
CA ASP A 15 23.38 -0.17 5.97
C ASP A 15 21.85 -0.04 5.81
N TYR A 16 21.11 0.13 6.91
CA TYR A 16 19.66 0.26 6.84
C TYR A 16 19.25 1.59 6.19
N ASN A 17 19.94 2.69 6.47
CA ASN A 17 19.73 3.96 5.76
C ASN A 17 20.01 3.80 4.25
N THR A 18 21.11 3.13 3.88
CA THR A 18 21.42 2.83 2.48
C THR A 18 20.37 1.94 1.84
N PHE A 19 19.89 0.93 2.57
CA PHE A 19 18.78 0.08 2.12
C PHE A 19 17.52 0.92 1.84
N ILE A 20 17.14 1.85 2.72
CA ILE A 20 15.98 2.74 2.51
C ILE A 20 16.15 3.62 1.28
N ILE A 21 17.34 4.17 1.04
CA ILE A 21 17.65 4.93 -0.17
C ILE A 21 17.47 4.07 -1.42
N ASN A 22 17.94 2.83 -1.41
CA ASN A 22 17.85 1.91 -2.54
C ASN A 22 16.39 1.56 -2.88
N ILE A 23 15.58 1.23 -1.89
CA ILE A 23 14.16 0.87 -2.11
C ILE A 23 13.25 2.07 -2.42
N SER A 24 13.78 3.29 -2.32
CA SER A 24 13.05 4.52 -2.61
C SER A 24 13.43 5.17 -3.95
N ASN A 25 14.20 4.48 -4.80
CA ASN A 25 14.77 5.08 -6.03
C ASN A 25 15.55 6.39 -5.75
N GLY A 26 16.24 6.49 -4.62
CA GLY A 26 17.02 7.64 -4.22
C GLY A 26 16.22 8.80 -3.59
N GLU A 27 14.91 8.66 -3.42
CA GLU A 27 14.03 9.67 -2.79
C GLU A 27 13.44 9.15 -1.46
N PRO A 28 14.22 9.04 -0.39
CA PRO A 28 13.84 8.32 0.82
C PRO A 28 12.84 9.08 1.71
N LEU A 29 12.63 10.37 1.54
CA LEU A 29 11.90 11.21 2.49
C LEU A 29 10.50 10.68 2.86
N ALA A 30 9.73 10.22 1.89
CA ALA A 30 8.38 9.69 2.15
C ALA A 30 8.42 8.38 2.98
N ILE A 31 9.40 7.51 2.69
CA ILE A 31 9.61 6.27 3.46
C ILE A 31 10.13 6.60 4.85
N GLU A 32 11.05 7.53 5.00
CA GLU A 32 11.58 7.99 6.30
C GLU A 32 10.49 8.63 7.17
N CYS A 33 9.62 9.48 6.60
CA CYS A 33 8.44 10.00 7.30
C CYS A 33 7.48 8.86 7.73
N THR A 34 7.33 7.82 6.91
CA THR A 34 6.53 6.64 7.24
C THR A 34 7.15 5.83 8.39
N ILE A 35 8.48 5.66 8.39
CA ILE A 35 9.20 5.06 9.53
C ILE A 35 8.94 5.88 10.78
N GLY A 36 9.14 7.21 10.73
CA GLY A 36 8.89 8.11 11.85
C GLY A 36 7.47 8.01 12.39
N TYR A 37 6.46 7.98 11.50
CA TYR A 37 5.07 7.74 11.87
C TYR A 37 4.89 6.42 12.61
N LEU A 38 5.51 5.33 12.17
CA LEU A 38 5.38 4.03 12.79
C LEU A 38 6.11 3.94 14.14
N LEU A 39 7.19 4.69 14.31
CA LEU A 39 8.03 4.64 15.51
C LEU A 39 7.46 5.44 16.68
N HIS A 40 6.76 6.56 16.47
CA HIS A 40 6.17 7.28 17.60
C HIS A 40 4.88 6.59 18.09
N THR A 41 4.56 6.72 19.38
CA THR A 41 3.44 5.98 19.99
C THR A 41 2.10 6.73 19.92
N PHE A 42 2.13 8.04 19.75
CA PHE A 42 0.91 8.85 19.76
C PHE A 42 0.00 8.48 18.58
N LYS A 43 -1.26 8.28 18.89
CA LYS A 43 -2.35 8.07 17.92
C LYS A 43 -3.62 8.79 18.37
N ASN A 44 -4.45 9.13 17.43
CA ASN A 44 -5.83 9.54 17.65
C ASN A 44 -6.69 9.14 16.43
N LYS A 45 -7.99 9.27 16.56
CA LYS A 45 -8.97 8.89 15.50
C LYS A 45 -8.80 9.67 14.19
N VAL A 46 -8.19 10.86 14.25
CA VAL A 46 -8.03 11.73 13.08
C VAL A 46 -6.76 11.42 12.31
N ASN A 47 -5.66 11.14 13.03
CA ASN A 47 -4.32 11.03 12.44
C ASN A 47 -3.80 9.59 12.36
N ASN A 48 -4.68 8.59 12.52
CA ASN A 48 -4.28 7.19 12.41
C ASN A 48 -4.55 6.66 11.01
N LYS A 49 -3.49 6.11 10.38
CA LYS A 49 -3.57 5.49 9.05
C LYS A 49 -2.92 4.13 9.06
N ALA A 50 -3.48 3.21 8.31
CA ALA A 50 -2.81 1.98 7.94
C ALA A 50 -1.75 2.27 6.88
N ILE A 51 -0.56 1.74 7.06
CA ILE A 51 0.53 1.84 6.08
C ILE A 51 0.44 0.62 5.16
N ILE A 52 0.42 0.84 3.85
CA ILE A 52 0.38 -0.22 2.85
C ILE A 52 1.70 -0.19 2.09
N LEU A 53 2.44 -1.29 2.16
CA LEU A 53 3.72 -1.49 1.49
C LEU A 53 3.48 -2.25 0.18
N ASN A 54 3.68 -1.58 -0.94
CA ASN A 54 3.52 -2.15 -2.28
C ASN A 54 4.89 -2.34 -2.96
N ASP A 55 4.99 -3.24 -3.92
CA ASP A 55 6.12 -3.27 -4.84
C ASP A 55 5.90 -2.28 -5.99
N GLU A 56 6.94 -1.72 -6.57
CA GLU A 56 6.84 -0.86 -7.76
C GLU A 56 6.25 -1.63 -8.95
N VAL A 57 6.66 -2.87 -9.15
CA VAL A 57 6.21 -3.68 -10.28
C VAL A 57 4.80 -4.23 -10.05
N ILE A 58 3.93 -4.00 -11.02
CA ILE A 58 2.60 -4.56 -11.09
C ILE A 58 2.69 -5.87 -11.87
N SER A 59 2.40 -7.00 -11.21
CA SER A 59 2.42 -8.32 -11.85
C SER A 59 1.35 -9.21 -11.23
N ASP A 60 0.73 -10.06 -12.04
CA ASP A 60 -0.14 -11.13 -11.55
C ASP A 60 0.66 -12.29 -10.91
N ASN A 61 1.95 -12.41 -11.24
CA ASN A 61 2.90 -13.35 -10.64
C ASN A 61 4.07 -12.60 -10.01
N PRO A 62 3.90 -11.96 -8.85
CA PRO A 62 4.94 -11.17 -8.22
C PRO A 62 6.06 -12.07 -7.71
N GLU A 63 7.30 -11.74 -8.05
CA GLU A 63 8.49 -12.50 -7.62
C GLU A 63 8.87 -12.25 -6.16
N GLY A 64 8.43 -11.14 -5.56
CA GLY A 64 8.78 -10.75 -4.20
C GLY A 64 10.26 -10.30 -4.08
N GLY A 65 10.76 -10.22 -2.84
CA GLY A 65 12.19 -9.92 -2.60
C GLY A 65 12.58 -8.44 -2.63
N THR A 66 11.64 -7.50 -2.79
CA THR A 66 11.88 -6.05 -2.84
C THR A 66 12.31 -5.41 -1.51
N GLY A 67 12.31 -6.15 -0.41
CA GLY A 67 12.77 -5.67 0.90
C GLY A 67 11.68 -5.34 1.91
N LYS A 68 10.37 -5.55 1.62
CA LYS A 68 9.28 -5.27 2.57
C LYS A 68 9.49 -5.94 3.94
N GLY A 69 9.94 -7.22 3.95
CA GLY A 69 10.26 -7.94 5.18
C GLY A 69 11.41 -7.29 5.96
N LEU A 70 12.46 -6.85 5.27
CA LEU A 70 13.60 -6.18 5.90
C LEU A 70 13.23 -4.80 6.46
N PHE A 71 12.34 -4.06 5.78
CA PHE A 71 11.76 -2.83 6.30
C PHE A 71 11.04 -3.06 7.64
N VAL A 72 10.18 -4.08 7.70
CA VAL A 72 9.48 -4.47 8.93
C VAL A 72 10.48 -4.92 10.01
N GLN A 73 11.54 -5.63 9.63
CA GLN A 73 12.58 -6.07 10.57
C GLN A 73 13.31 -4.89 11.22
N GLY A 74 13.56 -3.78 10.48
CA GLY A 74 14.07 -2.55 11.05
C GLY A 74 13.15 -1.94 12.11
N LEU A 75 11.85 -1.90 11.86
CA LEU A 75 10.88 -1.44 12.86
C LEU A 75 10.89 -2.32 14.13
N ARG A 76 11.04 -3.64 13.97
CA ARG A 76 11.10 -4.61 15.06
C ARG A 76 12.31 -4.43 15.99
N GLN A 77 13.37 -3.78 15.53
CA GLN A 77 14.52 -3.45 16.39
C GLN A 77 14.15 -2.45 17.51
N ILE A 78 13.09 -1.65 17.29
CA ILE A 78 12.71 -0.54 18.17
C ILE A 78 11.30 -0.74 18.77
N ARG A 79 10.36 -1.33 17.99
CA ARG A 79 8.95 -1.45 18.39
C ARG A 79 8.51 -2.90 18.48
N ARG A 80 7.69 -3.22 19.49
CA ARG A 80 7.05 -4.54 19.61
C ARG A 80 6.07 -4.73 18.48
N THR A 81 6.38 -5.65 17.57
CA THR A 81 5.65 -5.89 16.33
C THR A 81 5.03 -7.27 16.36
N GLY A 82 3.71 -7.33 16.19
CA GLY A 82 2.97 -8.56 15.94
C GLY A 82 2.83 -8.78 14.45
N ILE A 83 3.04 -10.00 13.97
CA ILE A 83 2.93 -10.35 12.55
C ILE A 83 1.84 -11.41 12.39
N LEU A 84 0.93 -11.16 11.46
CA LEU A 84 -0.10 -12.09 11.01
C LEU A 84 0.14 -12.42 9.55
N ASP A 85 0.05 -13.70 9.19
CA ASP A 85 0.09 -14.13 7.79
C ASP A 85 -1.16 -13.63 7.06
N GLY A 86 -1.00 -12.63 6.19
CA GLY A 86 -2.09 -11.97 5.48
C GLY A 86 -2.78 -12.87 4.44
N LYS A 87 -2.10 -13.92 3.94
CA LYS A 87 -2.71 -14.90 3.04
C LYS A 87 -3.72 -15.80 3.73
N SER A 88 -3.39 -16.25 4.94
CA SER A 88 -4.24 -17.17 5.71
C SER A 88 -5.15 -16.48 6.72
N PHE A 89 -5.00 -15.17 6.90
CA PHE A 89 -5.80 -14.41 7.85
C PHE A 89 -7.29 -14.40 7.47
N ASP A 90 -8.13 -14.69 8.45
CA ASP A 90 -9.59 -14.73 8.29
C ASP A 90 -10.25 -14.20 9.58
N ASP A 91 -10.97 -13.08 9.45
CA ASP A 91 -11.73 -12.46 10.56
C ASP A 91 -12.84 -13.35 11.12
N LYS A 92 -13.32 -14.30 10.33
CA LYS A 92 -14.42 -15.19 10.72
C LYS A 92 -13.96 -16.35 11.59
N LYS A 93 -12.66 -16.56 11.71
CA LYS A 93 -12.11 -17.58 12.62
C LYS A 93 -12.27 -17.12 14.07
N SER A 94 -12.45 -18.08 14.95
CA SER A 94 -12.41 -17.82 16.38
C SER A 94 -11.02 -17.30 16.78
N PHE A 95 -10.99 -16.20 17.53
CA PHE A 95 -9.74 -15.61 18.05
C PHE A 95 -8.72 -15.19 16.98
N PRO A 96 -9.09 -14.35 15.99
CA PRO A 96 -8.20 -14.04 14.86
C PRO A 96 -6.93 -13.30 15.29
N TYR A 97 -6.92 -12.63 16.44
CA TYR A 97 -5.79 -11.87 17.01
C TYR A 97 -5.15 -12.57 18.21
N GLN A 98 -5.33 -13.87 18.43
CA GLN A 98 -4.84 -14.57 19.62
C GLN A 98 -3.32 -14.54 19.82
N THR A 99 -2.55 -14.33 18.74
CA THR A 99 -1.08 -14.24 18.77
C THR A 99 -0.59 -12.82 19.07
N ILE A 100 -1.50 -11.84 19.10
CA ILE A 100 -1.17 -10.44 19.37
C ILE A 100 -1.23 -10.19 20.88
N SER A 101 -0.24 -9.49 21.41
CA SER A 101 -0.18 -9.12 22.83
C SER A 101 -0.66 -7.68 23.05
N GLN A 102 -1.01 -7.34 24.30
CA GLN A 102 -1.47 -5.99 24.67
C GLN A 102 -0.41 -4.91 24.47
N ASP A 103 0.84 -5.29 24.52
CA ASP A 103 2.00 -4.41 24.36
C ASP A 103 2.51 -4.34 22.92
N THR A 104 1.78 -4.96 21.98
CA THR A 104 2.07 -4.82 20.54
C THR A 104 1.84 -3.39 20.10
N GLN A 105 2.85 -2.78 19.49
CA GLN A 105 2.84 -1.39 19.06
C GLN A 105 2.62 -1.25 17.54
N ILE A 106 3.03 -2.25 16.77
CA ILE A 106 2.82 -2.35 15.32
C ILE A 106 2.23 -3.71 15.01
N LEU A 107 1.12 -3.73 14.29
CA LEU A 107 0.49 -4.95 13.78
C LEU A 107 0.70 -5.03 12.27
N VAL A 108 1.38 -6.07 11.83
CA VAL A 108 1.67 -6.30 10.41
C VAL A 108 0.80 -7.44 9.90
N PHE A 109 0.04 -7.19 8.84
CA PHE A 109 -0.55 -8.22 8.00
C PHE A 109 0.42 -8.46 6.84
N ASP A 110 1.19 -9.54 6.91
CA ASP A 110 2.23 -9.81 5.95
C ASP A 110 1.71 -10.59 4.75
N ASP A 111 2.03 -10.10 3.55
CA ASP A 111 1.69 -10.70 2.26
C ASP A 111 0.17 -10.96 2.07
N VAL A 112 -0.63 -9.88 2.19
CA VAL A 112 -2.08 -9.99 2.03
C VAL A 112 -2.50 -10.32 0.60
N LYS A 113 -3.53 -11.15 0.46
CA LYS A 113 -4.04 -11.67 -0.82
C LYS A 113 -4.74 -10.60 -1.67
N LYS A 114 -4.88 -10.85 -2.98
CA LYS A 114 -5.50 -9.98 -4.00
C LYS A 114 -6.88 -9.39 -3.61
N ASN A 115 -7.66 -10.10 -2.82
CA ASN A 115 -9.00 -9.67 -2.40
C ASN A 115 -9.07 -9.43 -0.89
N PHE A 116 -7.99 -8.95 -0.28
CA PHE A 116 -8.00 -8.60 1.13
C PHE A 116 -9.03 -7.51 1.40
N ASP A 117 -9.93 -7.77 2.36
CA ASP A 117 -10.97 -6.83 2.77
C ASP A 117 -10.40 -5.80 3.76
N PHE A 118 -9.90 -4.70 3.22
CA PHE A 118 -9.38 -3.61 4.03
C PHE A 118 -10.51 -2.86 4.75
N GLU A 119 -11.72 -2.84 4.20
CA GLU A 119 -12.85 -2.14 4.82
C GLU A 119 -13.22 -2.78 6.16
N SER A 120 -13.16 -4.11 6.26
CA SER A 120 -13.36 -4.83 7.53
C SER A 120 -12.33 -4.45 8.62
N LYS A 121 -11.21 -3.80 8.26
CA LYS A 121 -10.16 -3.34 9.18
C LYS A 121 -10.29 -1.87 9.57
N PHE A 122 -11.30 -1.16 9.10
CA PHE A 122 -11.46 0.26 9.42
C PHE A 122 -11.59 0.52 10.93
N SER A 123 -12.24 -0.37 11.65
CA SER A 123 -12.35 -0.28 13.11
C SER A 123 -10.99 -0.36 13.80
N LEU A 124 -10.05 -1.19 13.31
CA LEU A 124 -8.69 -1.27 13.86
C LEU A 124 -7.94 0.07 13.74
N VAL A 125 -8.25 0.83 12.68
CA VAL A 125 -7.63 2.14 12.45
C VAL A 125 -8.27 3.23 13.31
N THR A 126 -9.61 3.19 13.54
CA THR A 126 -10.34 4.32 14.11
C THR A 126 -10.98 4.06 15.47
N GLU A 127 -11.10 2.82 15.92
CA GLU A 127 -11.83 2.45 17.15
C GLU A 127 -10.99 1.61 18.12
N GLY A 128 -9.91 0.99 17.63
CA GLY A 128 -9.06 0.12 18.42
C GLY A 128 -9.26 -1.35 18.09
N ILE A 129 -8.77 -2.25 18.95
CA ILE A 129 -8.77 -3.69 18.75
C ILE A 129 -9.29 -4.44 19.96
N THR A 130 -10.06 -5.51 19.73
CA THR A 130 -10.41 -6.48 20.77
C THR A 130 -9.53 -7.72 20.62
N LEU A 131 -8.79 -8.03 21.67
CA LEU A 131 -7.93 -9.21 21.75
C LEU A 131 -8.68 -10.32 22.48
N GLU A 132 -9.06 -11.35 21.77
CA GLU A 132 -9.72 -12.51 22.29
C GLU A 132 -8.77 -13.71 22.30
N ARG A 133 -8.78 -14.47 23.39
CA ARG A 133 -7.98 -15.68 23.55
C ARG A 133 -8.84 -16.80 24.13
N LYS A 134 -8.55 -18.03 23.75
CA LYS A 134 -9.25 -19.19 24.30
C LYS A 134 -9.13 -19.24 25.82
N ASN A 135 -10.26 -19.36 26.50
CA ASN A 135 -10.37 -19.45 27.98
C ASN A 135 -9.79 -18.23 28.74
N LYS A 136 -9.83 -17.04 28.14
CA LYS A 136 -9.47 -15.77 28.81
C LYS A 136 -10.50 -14.71 28.46
N ASP A 137 -10.65 -13.73 29.33
CA ASP A 137 -11.49 -12.56 29.07
C ASP A 137 -10.96 -11.77 27.86
N ALA A 138 -11.89 -11.25 27.08
CA ALA A 138 -11.57 -10.38 25.96
C ALA A 138 -11.03 -9.03 26.47
N ILE A 139 -9.97 -8.55 25.85
CA ILE A 139 -9.34 -7.27 26.19
C ILE A 139 -9.57 -6.31 25.05
N LYS A 140 -10.31 -5.23 25.34
CA LYS A 140 -10.53 -4.15 24.37
C LYS A 140 -9.51 -3.04 24.59
N LEU A 141 -8.67 -2.80 23.59
CA LEU A 141 -7.75 -1.66 23.55
C LEU A 141 -8.40 -0.49 22.81
N SER A 142 -8.27 0.70 23.37
CA SER A 142 -8.70 1.95 22.71
C SER A 142 -7.89 2.22 21.44
N VAL A 143 -8.26 3.20 20.64
CA VAL A 143 -7.46 3.55 19.46
C VAL A 143 -6.05 4.02 19.88
N GLU A 144 -5.95 4.73 20.99
CA GLU A 144 -4.70 5.26 21.51
C GLU A 144 -3.73 4.13 21.94
N ASP A 145 -4.27 3.06 22.50
CA ASP A 145 -3.50 1.91 23.02
C ASP A 145 -3.32 0.78 22.00
N SER A 146 -4.12 0.79 20.91
CA SER A 146 -4.03 -0.27 19.91
C SER A 146 -2.79 -0.12 19.01
N PRO A 147 -2.30 -1.18 18.35
CA PRO A 147 -1.14 -1.10 17.47
C PRO A 147 -1.42 -0.25 16.21
N LYS A 148 -0.40 0.38 15.64
CA LYS A 148 -0.45 0.91 14.29
C LYS A 148 -0.44 -0.23 13.28
N MET A 149 -1.20 -0.10 12.21
CA MET A 149 -1.38 -1.17 11.23
C MET A 149 -0.47 -0.98 10.02
N VAL A 150 0.17 -2.07 9.63
CA VAL A 150 0.96 -2.18 8.40
C VAL A 150 0.43 -3.37 7.59
N LEU A 151 0.30 -3.21 6.29
CA LEU A 151 0.01 -4.29 5.35
C LEU A 151 1.14 -4.39 4.35
N SER A 152 1.69 -5.56 4.11
CA SER A 152 2.52 -5.81 2.94
C SER A 152 1.71 -6.54 1.88
N THR A 153 1.85 -6.15 0.62
CA THR A 153 1.10 -6.75 -0.48
C THR A 153 1.82 -6.55 -1.81
N ASN A 154 1.52 -7.45 -2.74
CA ASN A 154 1.89 -7.31 -4.14
C ASN A 154 0.69 -6.88 -5.01
N TYR A 155 -0.48 -6.74 -4.39
CA TYR A 155 -1.73 -6.43 -5.07
C TYR A 155 -2.29 -5.09 -4.62
N ALA A 156 -3.03 -4.41 -5.49
CA ALA A 156 -3.75 -3.21 -5.08
C ALA A 156 -4.83 -3.54 -4.04
N ILE A 157 -4.87 -2.76 -2.97
CA ILE A 157 -5.95 -2.82 -1.99
C ILE A 157 -7.18 -2.11 -2.56
N LYS A 158 -8.26 -2.87 -2.72
CA LYS A 158 -9.54 -2.36 -3.23
C LYS A 158 -10.16 -1.31 -2.31
N GLY A 159 -10.92 -0.42 -2.88
CA GLY A 159 -11.76 0.56 -2.22
C GLY A 159 -11.45 1.99 -2.58
N GLU A 160 -12.52 2.75 -2.79
CA GLU A 160 -12.51 4.15 -3.21
C GLU A 160 -13.16 5.07 -2.19
N GLY A 161 -12.96 6.37 -2.41
CA GLY A 161 -13.63 7.44 -1.70
C GLY A 161 -12.94 7.86 -0.40
N ASN A 162 -13.48 8.90 0.20
CA ASN A 162 -12.89 9.58 1.36
C ASN A 162 -12.65 8.65 2.55
N SER A 163 -13.49 7.62 2.74
CA SER A 163 -13.36 6.67 3.85
C SER A 163 -12.09 5.83 3.75
N HIS A 164 -11.72 5.39 2.55
CA HIS A 164 -10.48 4.66 2.29
C HIS A 164 -9.26 5.58 2.34
N ASN A 165 -9.31 6.72 1.65
CA ASN A 165 -8.18 7.64 1.52
C ASN A 165 -7.71 8.21 2.86
N ARG A 166 -8.64 8.53 3.77
CA ARG A 166 -8.27 9.04 5.11
C ARG A 166 -7.65 7.97 6.03
N ARG A 167 -7.87 6.67 5.75
CA ARG A 167 -7.43 5.57 6.62
C ARG A 167 -6.22 4.82 6.12
N ARG A 168 -5.70 5.12 4.93
CA ARG A 168 -4.53 4.46 4.36
C ARG A 168 -3.47 5.45 3.92
N HIS A 169 -2.24 5.00 3.96
CA HIS A 169 -1.09 5.65 3.36
C HIS A 169 -0.29 4.57 2.64
N GLU A 170 0.00 4.78 1.37
CA GLU A 170 0.61 3.78 0.51
C GLU A 170 2.03 4.19 0.15
N ILE A 171 2.97 3.23 0.27
CA ILE A 171 4.37 3.37 -0.11
C ILE A 171 4.70 2.30 -1.15
N GLU A 172 5.43 2.68 -2.18
CA GLU A 172 5.97 1.81 -3.22
C GLU A 172 7.45 1.55 -2.99
N PHE A 173 7.84 0.27 -3.01
CA PHE A 173 9.23 -0.16 -2.93
C PHE A 173 9.74 -0.40 -4.34
N ALA A 174 10.81 0.30 -4.69
CA ALA A 174 11.50 0.11 -5.95
C ALA A 174 12.03 -1.32 -6.10
N GLN A 175 12.07 -1.81 -7.32
CA GLN A 175 12.62 -3.12 -7.64
C GLN A 175 14.17 -3.09 -7.70
N TYR A 176 14.79 -2.46 -6.70
CA TYR A 176 16.25 -2.44 -6.58
C TYR A 176 16.79 -3.81 -6.14
N TYR A 177 16.08 -4.46 -5.21
CA TYR A 177 16.36 -5.82 -4.79
C TYR A 177 15.40 -6.80 -5.47
N ASN A 178 15.91 -7.98 -5.79
CA ASN A 178 15.19 -9.04 -6.48
C ASN A 178 15.90 -10.38 -6.27
N SER A 179 15.51 -11.43 -6.98
CA SER A 179 16.13 -12.77 -6.89
C SER A 179 17.61 -12.80 -7.28
N SER A 180 18.08 -11.86 -8.11
CA SER A 180 19.46 -11.78 -8.60
C SER A 180 20.33 -10.82 -7.81
N LYS A 181 19.73 -9.90 -7.07
CA LYS A 181 20.43 -8.90 -6.27
C LYS A 181 19.74 -8.74 -4.93
N THR A 182 20.34 -9.26 -3.89
CA THR A 182 19.81 -9.22 -2.52
C THR A 182 20.50 -8.12 -1.69
N PRO A 183 19.94 -7.70 -0.56
CA PRO A 183 20.65 -6.82 0.38
C PRO A 183 22.02 -7.38 0.82
N TYR A 184 22.15 -8.70 0.95
CA TYR A 184 23.43 -9.33 1.27
C TYR A 184 24.49 -9.08 0.20
N ASP A 185 24.10 -8.99 -1.08
CA ASP A 185 25.03 -8.70 -2.18
C ASP A 185 25.60 -7.28 -2.09
N ASP A 186 24.84 -6.32 -1.58
CA ASP A 186 25.30 -4.94 -1.39
C ASP A 186 26.13 -4.79 -0.12
N PHE A 187 25.70 -5.36 1.00
CA PHE A 187 26.30 -5.10 2.32
C PHE A 187 27.32 -6.15 2.76
N LYS A 188 27.39 -7.31 2.09
CA LYS A 188 28.26 -8.46 2.40
C LYS A 188 28.15 -8.96 3.84
N ARG A 189 27.04 -8.65 4.48
CA ARG A 189 26.66 -9.09 5.83
C ARG A 189 25.14 -9.04 5.98
N GLN A 190 24.60 -9.72 6.97
CA GLN A 190 23.19 -9.67 7.31
C GLN A 190 22.91 -8.41 8.14
N LEU A 191 21.90 -7.63 7.75
CA LEU A 191 21.46 -6.49 8.52
C LEU A 191 20.91 -6.99 9.86
N PHE A 192 21.28 -6.29 10.92
CA PHE A 192 20.93 -6.56 12.31
C PHE A 192 21.67 -7.77 12.92
N ASP A 193 21.75 -8.90 12.25
CA ASP A 193 22.32 -10.13 12.81
C ASP A 193 23.86 -10.07 12.92
N ASP A 194 24.52 -9.43 11.93
CA ASP A 194 25.98 -9.26 11.90
C ASP A 194 26.43 -7.88 12.40
N TRP A 195 25.53 -7.08 13.01
CA TRP A 195 25.86 -5.74 13.44
C TRP A 195 26.53 -5.67 14.80
N GLY A 196 27.52 -4.78 14.92
CA GLY A 196 28.14 -4.38 16.18
C GLY A 196 27.46 -3.19 16.84
N VAL A 197 28.03 -2.74 17.94
CA VAL A 197 27.50 -1.62 18.74
C VAL A 197 27.42 -0.34 17.94
N ASP A 198 28.46 -0.03 17.15
CA ASP A 198 28.51 1.21 16.35
C ASP A 198 27.44 1.25 15.24
N ASP A 199 27.14 0.09 14.64
CA ASP A 199 26.06 -0.04 13.66
C ASP A 199 24.71 0.29 14.28
N TYR A 200 24.44 -0.21 15.48
CA TYR A 200 23.20 0.07 16.21
C TYR A 200 23.14 1.54 16.66
N ILE A 201 24.25 2.15 17.08
CA ILE A 201 24.28 3.58 17.42
C ILE A 201 23.88 4.41 16.19
N ALA A 202 24.49 4.15 15.04
CA ALA A 202 24.15 4.85 13.80
C ALA A 202 22.70 4.61 13.37
N PHE A 203 22.23 3.38 13.47
CA PHE A 203 20.85 3.01 13.17
C PHE A 203 19.84 3.71 14.09
N ASP A 204 20.05 3.73 15.39
CA ASP A 204 19.14 4.38 16.34
C ASP A 204 19.04 5.88 16.11
N ASN A 205 20.17 6.55 15.83
CA ASN A 205 20.19 7.97 15.48
C ASN A 205 19.50 8.25 14.13
N TYR A 206 19.65 7.36 13.13
CA TYR A 206 18.90 7.45 11.89
C TYR A 206 17.37 7.33 12.14
N MET A 207 16.94 6.37 12.95
CA MET A 207 15.53 6.16 13.28
C MET A 207 14.94 7.36 14.05
N VAL A 208 15.70 7.98 14.94
CA VAL A 208 15.31 9.25 15.60
C VAL A 208 15.18 10.36 14.55
N GLY A 209 16.10 10.45 13.59
CA GLY A 209 16.00 11.39 12.46
C GLY A 209 14.71 11.19 11.63
N CYS A 210 14.29 9.94 11.44
CA CYS A 210 13.01 9.64 10.78
C CYS A 210 11.80 10.18 11.58
N ILE A 211 11.81 10.07 12.92
CA ILE A 211 10.76 10.64 13.78
C ILE A 211 10.73 12.18 13.63
N GLN A 212 11.89 12.82 13.63
CA GLN A 212 11.98 14.27 13.44
C GLN A 212 11.43 14.72 12.08
N LYS A 213 11.77 14.01 10.99
CA LYS A 213 11.21 14.25 9.66
C LYS A 213 9.70 14.09 9.65
N TYR A 214 9.16 13.06 10.29
CA TYR A 214 7.72 12.92 10.40
C TYR A 214 7.06 14.09 11.17
N PHE A 215 7.65 14.59 12.23
CA PHE A 215 7.10 15.74 12.94
C PHE A 215 7.19 17.04 12.13
N GLU A 216 8.14 17.15 11.24
CA GLU A 216 8.30 18.32 10.36
C GLU A 216 7.35 18.27 9.15
N PHE A 217 7.24 17.11 8.48
CA PHE A 217 6.55 16.97 7.20
C PHE A 217 5.23 16.21 7.28
N GLY A 218 4.99 15.42 8.33
CA GLY A 218 3.87 14.49 8.42
C GLY A 218 4.06 13.27 7.51
N LEU A 219 2.95 12.58 7.20
CA LEU A 219 2.92 11.55 6.16
C LEU A 219 2.77 12.22 4.79
N ILE A 220 3.81 12.22 4.00
CA ILE A 220 3.85 12.78 2.65
C ILE A 220 3.71 11.68 1.60
N GLU A 221 3.04 11.99 0.50
CA GLU A 221 2.96 11.09 -0.64
C GLU A 221 4.32 10.94 -1.31
N GLN A 222 4.63 9.74 -1.75
CA GLN A 222 5.87 9.44 -2.47
C GLN A 222 5.78 10.00 -3.90
N ALA A 223 6.64 10.93 -4.25
CA ALA A 223 6.57 11.67 -5.51
C ALA A 223 6.74 10.77 -6.75
N ASN A 224 7.57 9.73 -6.63
CA ASN A 224 7.86 8.78 -7.72
C ASN A 224 6.97 7.52 -7.72
N ALA A 225 5.97 7.43 -6.85
CA ALA A 225 5.02 6.31 -6.82
C ALA A 225 4.00 6.38 -7.97
N LYS A 226 4.47 6.16 -9.20
CA LYS A 226 3.65 6.25 -10.42
C LYS A 226 2.58 5.16 -10.49
N ASN A 227 2.83 4.03 -9.88
CA ASN A 227 2.02 2.82 -10.06
C ASN A 227 0.88 2.67 -9.04
N ILE A 228 0.84 3.43 -7.97
CA ILE A 228 -0.26 3.38 -6.98
C ILE A 228 -1.60 3.70 -7.64
N LYS A 229 -1.67 4.74 -8.47
CA LYS A 229 -2.91 5.09 -9.20
C LYS A 229 -3.30 4.01 -10.19
N VAL A 230 -2.33 3.49 -10.97
CA VAL A 230 -2.53 2.40 -11.92
C VAL A 230 -3.01 1.14 -11.20
N ARG A 231 -2.38 0.76 -10.09
CA ARG A 231 -2.79 -0.40 -9.27
C ARG A 231 -4.24 -0.28 -8.80
N ARG A 232 -4.63 0.89 -8.30
CA ARG A 232 -6.01 1.13 -7.88
C ARG A 232 -6.97 0.97 -9.06
N PHE A 233 -6.63 1.52 -10.20
CA PHE A 233 -7.45 1.42 -11.40
C PHE A 233 -7.58 -0.03 -11.89
N ILE A 234 -6.47 -0.81 -11.90
CA ILE A 234 -6.49 -2.25 -12.19
C ILE A 234 -7.38 -3.02 -11.20
N ALA A 235 -7.25 -2.75 -9.89
CA ALA A 235 -8.03 -3.44 -8.86
C ALA A 235 -9.55 -3.21 -8.99
N GLU A 236 -9.95 -2.08 -9.53
CA GLU A 236 -11.33 -1.66 -9.72
C GLU A 236 -11.91 -2.06 -11.07
N THR A 237 -11.06 -2.46 -12.00
CA THR A 237 -11.40 -2.89 -13.36
C THR A 237 -10.79 -4.25 -13.66
N SER A 238 -9.77 -4.30 -14.47
CA SER A 238 -8.87 -5.42 -14.71
C SER A 238 -7.61 -4.95 -15.43
N MET A 239 -6.56 -5.77 -15.44
CA MET A 239 -5.32 -5.49 -16.16
C MET A 239 -5.58 -5.38 -17.66
N GLU A 240 -6.30 -6.34 -18.20
CA GLU A 240 -6.62 -6.39 -19.63
C GLU A 240 -7.43 -5.17 -20.09
N PHE A 241 -8.35 -4.68 -19.26
CA PHE A 241 -9.08 -3.45 -19.56
C PHE A 241 -8.18 -2.23 -19.54
N VAL A 242 -7.26 -2.16 -18.58
CA VAL A 242 -6.32 -1.01 -18.49
C VAL A 242 -5.41 -0.97 -19.71
N GLU A 243 -4.82 -2.09 -20.09
CA GLU A 243 -3.99 -2.20 -21.30
C GLU A 243 -4.81 -1.82 -22.55
N TRP A 244 -5.96 -2.46 -22.73
CA TRP A 244 -6.82 -2.25 -23.88
C TRP A 244 -7.30 -0.80 -24.06
N ILE A 245 -7.76 -0.16 -22.97
CA ILE A 245 -8.27 1.22 -23.03
C ILE A 245 -7.14 2.24 -23.25
N THR A 246 -5.95 1.96 -22.71
CA THR A 246 -4.77 2.81 -22.90
C THR A 246 -4.29 2.79 -24.33
N ASP A 247 -4.29 1.62 -24.98
CA ASP A 247 -3.95 1.50 -26.41
C ASP A 247 -4.96 2.23 -27.30
N LYS A 248 -6.23 2.29 -26.89
CA LYS A 248 -7.30 2.97 -27.63
C LYS A 248 -7.53 4.43 -27.26
N ASP A 249 -6.73 4.99 -26.37
CA ASP A 249 -6.91 6.36 -25.86
C ASP A 249 -7.05 7.38 -26.99
N ASN A 250 -6.12 7.38 -27.95
CA ASN A 250 -6.15 8.29 -29.11
C ASN A 250 -7.36 8.08 -30.04
N GLU A 251 -8.02 6.93 -29.97
CA GLU A 251 -9.23 6.65 -30.75
C GLU A 251 -10.49 7.15 -30.06
N CYS A 252 -10.45 7.35 -28.73
CA CYS A 252 -11.61 7.64 -27.88
C CYS A 252 -11.72 9.10 -27.46
N VAL A 253 -10.60 9.83 -27.39
CA VAL A 253 -10.56 11.23 -26.95
C VAL A 253 -11.14 12.14 -28.03
N ASP A 254 -11.98 13.08 -27.60
CA ASP A 254 -12.66 14.08 -28.44
C ASP A 254 -13.54 13.48 -29.57
N LYS A 255 -14.05 12.25 -29.33
CA LYS A 255 -14.93 11.54 -30.27
C LYS A 255 -16.11 10.90 -29.56
N ARG A 256 -17.25 10.91 -30.22
CA ARG A 256 -18.45 10.20 -29.75
C ARG A 256 -18.35 8.72 -30.05
N ILE A 257 -18.31 7.92 -29.02
CA ILE A 257 -18.16 6.47 -29.10
C ILE A 257 -19.48 5.79 -28.72
N ASN A 258 -19.98 4.91 -29.56
CA ASN A 258 -21.16 4.11 -29.24
C ASN A 258 -20.83 3.12 -28.12
N LYS A 259 -21.59 3.21 -27.01
CA LYS A 259 -21.33 2.40 -25.78
C LYS A 259 -21.44 0.89 -26.02
N ARG A 260 -22.34 0.47 -26.93
CA ARG A 260 -22.52 -0.93 -27.21
C ARG A 260 -21.38 -1.47 -28.06
N ASN A 261 -21.05 -0.79 -29.13
CA ASN A 261 -19.97 -1.21 -30.05
C ASN A 261 -18.64 -1.27 -29.29
N PHE A 262 -18.38 -0.33 -28.38
CA PHE A 262 -17.15 -0.28 -27.60
C PHE A 262 -17.04 -1.44 -26.60
N TYR A 263 -18.16 -1.81 -25.96
CA TYR A 263 -18.24 -3.01 -25.15
C TYR A 263 -18.04 -4.29 -25.97
N ASP A 264 -18.72 -4.37 -27.14
CA ASP A 264 -18.66 -5.55 -28.01
C ASP A 264 -17.20 -5.76 -28.51
N GLN A 265 -16.47 -4.70 -28.87
CA GLN A 265 -15.04 -4.77 -29.21
C GLN A 265 -14.19 -5.36 -28.07
N PHE A 266 -14.37 -4.87 -26.84
CA PHE A 266 -13.61 -5.39 -25.68
C PHE A 266 -13.87 -6.87 -25.45
N VAL A 267 -15.12 -7.32 -25.48
CA VAL A 267 -15.45 -8.74 -25.25
C VAL A 267 -15.13 -9.65 -26.42
N GLU A 268 -14.93 -9.09 -27.64
CA GLU A 268 -14.39 -9.81 -28.81
C GLU A 268 -12.89 -10.07 -28.61
N ASP A 269 -12.14 -9.06 -28.17
CA ASP A 269 -10.71 -9.17 -27.90
C ASP A 269 -10.43 -10.07 -26.67
N TYR A 270 -11.32 -10.03 -25.67
CA TYR A 270 -11.20 -10.78 -24.40
C TYR A 270 -12.45 -11.60 -24.11
N GLN A 271 -12.60 -12.73 -24.79
CA GLN A 271 -13.83 -13.55 -24.79
C GLN A 271 -14.25 -14.06 -23.39
N ASP A 272 -13.32 -14.26 -22.47
CA ASP A 272 -13.63 -14.71 -21.10
C ASP A 272 -14.48 -13.69 -20.32
N TYR A 273 -14.38 -12.43 -20.65
CA TYR A 273 -15.18 -11.36 -20.04
C TYR A 273 -16.65 -11.42 -20.42
N LYS A 274 -16.98 -11.98 -21.59
CA LYS A 274 -18.36 -12.15 -22.07
C LYS A 274 -19.24 -12.96 -21.09
N LYS A 275 -18.63 -13.82 -20.27
CA LYS A 275 -19.34 -14.69 -19.32
C LYS A 275 -19.88 -13.94 -18.11
N TRP A 276 -19.28 -12.82 -17.72
CA TRP A 276 -19.59 -12.15 -16.45
C TRP A 276 -19.60 -10.62 -16.49
N LEU A 277 -18.96 -9.99 -17.48
CA LEU A 277 -18.91 -8.54 -17.62
C LEU A 277 -20.16 -8.06 -18.37
N THR A 278 -21.00 -7.30 -17.70
CA THR A 278 -22.14 -6.66 -18.35
C THR A 278 -21.75 -5.33 -18.99
N GLN A 279 -22.45 -4.91 -20.05
CA GLN A 279 -22.24 -3.58 -20.66
C GLN A 279 -22.35 -2.45 -19.62
N LYS A 280 -23.27 -2.56 -18.64
CA LYS A 280 -23.41 -1.58 -17.56
C LYS A 280 -22.13 -1.47 -16.73
N LYS A 281 -21.56 -2.61 -16.33
CA LYS A 281 -20.31 -2.65 -15.56
C LYS A 281 -19.12 -2.13 -16.37
N PHE A 282 -19.05 -2.49 -17.64
CA PHE A 282 -18.03 -1.99 -18.57
C PHE A 282 -18.10 -0.46 -18.70
N ASN A 283 -19.29 0.13 -18.85
CA ASN A 283 -19.45 1.58 -18.90
C ASN A 283 -18.97 2.28 -17.61
N ILE A 284 -19.14 1.64 -16.46
CA ILE A 284 -18.57 2.12 -15.18
C ILE A 284 -17.04 2.10 -15.24
N TRP A 285 -16.43 1.10 -15.86
CA TRP A 285 -14.98 1.02 -16.04
C TRP A 285 -14.47 2.17 -16.93
N VAL A 286 -15.19 2.49 -18.02
CA VAL A 286 -14.86 3.63 -18.90
C VAL A 286 -14.98 4.97 -18.13
N GLN A 287 -16.00 5.14 -17.29
CA GLN A 287 -16.10 6.32 -16.41
C GLN A 287 -14.97 6.41 -15.39
N LYS A 288 -14.47 5.27 -14.89
CA LYS A 288 -13.30 5.26 -14.01
C LYS A 288 -12.03 5.64 -14.77
N TYR A 289 -11.90 5.19 -16.03
CA TYR A 289 -10.81 5.59 -16.91
C TYR A 289 -10.77 7.09 -17.14
N SER A 290 -11.90 7.74 -17.39
CA SER A 290 -11.93 9.19 -17.57
C SER A 290 -11.38 9.93 -16.34
N ARG A 291 -11.75 9.50 -15.14
CA ARG A 291 -11.21 10.08 -13.88
C ARG A 291 -9.73 9.81 -13.69
N TYR A 292 -9.29 8.59 -14.04
CA TYR A 292 -7.88 8.19 -13.95
C TYR A 292 -6.99 9.03 -14.86
N SER A 293 -7.47 9.27 -16.12
CA SER A 293 -6.76 10.01 -17.14
C SER A 293 -7.05 11.52 -17.15
N SER A 294 -7.84 12.01 -16.18
CA SER A 294 -8.24 13.43 -16.08
C SER A 294 -9.01 13.92 -17.31
N TYR A 295 -9.90 13.09 -17.86
CA TYR A 295 -10.84 13.46 -18.91
C TYR A 295 -12.21 13.78 -18.30
N GLU A 296 -12.91 14.75 -18.89
CA GLU A 296 -14.33 14.93 -18.67
C GLU A 296 -15.10 13.81 -19.41
N TYR A 297 -16.03 13.14 -18.73
CA TYR A 297 -16.88 12.11 -19.29
C TYR A 297 -18.26 12.70 -19.62
N ILE A 298 -18.55 12.82 -20.91
CA ILE A 298 -19.84 13.30 -21.42
C ILE A 298 -20.59 12.10 -21.99
N GLU A 299 -21.87 12.00 -21.74
CA GLU A 299 -22.71 10.94 -22.30
C GLU A 299 -24.02 11.48 -22.85
N GLY A 300 -24.58 10.78 -23.82
CA GLY A 300 -25.83 11.15 -24.44
C GLY A 300 -26.49 10.06 -25.25
N HIS A 301 -27.58 10.44 -25.90
CA HIS A 301 -28.37 9.54 -26.70
C HIS A 301 -28.76 10.25 -28.02
N THR A 302 -28.52 9.60 -29.16
CA THR A 302 -28.86 10.14 -30.50
C THR A 302 -29.28 8.99 -31.42
N ASN A 303 -30.38 9.13 -32.10
CA ASN A 303 -30.91 8.14 -33.06
C ASN A 303 -30.98 6.70 -32.51
N GLY A 304 -31.45 6.53 -31.27
CA GLY A 304 -31.56 5.22 -30.62
C GLY A 304 -30.25 4.67 -30.02
N ASN A 305 -29.12 5.32 -30.23
CA ASN A 305 -27.81 4.90 -29.76
C ASN A 305 -27.33 5.72 -28.57
N ARG A 306 -26.88 5.03 -27.52
CA ARG A 306 -26.18 5.64 -26.38
C ARG A 306 -24.70 5.77 -26.70
N TRP A 307 -24.15 6.95 -26.44
CA TRP A 307 -22.74 7.25 -26.67
C TRP A 307 -22.08 7.87 -25.44
N PHE A 308 -20.77 7.87 -25.41
CA PHE A 308 -19.92 8.67 -24.53
C PHE A 308 -18.84 9.39 -25.33
N GLU A 309 -18.25 10.40 -24.72
CA GLU A 309 -17.13 11.18 -25.24
C GLU A 309 -16.18 11.46 -24.07
N LEU A 310 -14.89 11.28 -24.29
CA LEU A 310 -13.83 11.65 -23.36
C LEU A 310 -13.21 12.96 -23.85
N VAL A 311 -13.31 14.02 -23.09
CA VAL A 311 -12.84 15.34 -23.47
C VAL A 311 -11.69 15.75 -22.58
N ASN A 312 -10.62 16.31 -23.17
CA ASN A 312 -9.51 16.84 -22.40
C ASN A 312 -10.03 17.96 -21.47
N GLU A 313 -9.73 17.87 -20.17
CA GLU A 313 -9.96 19.00 -19.28
C GLU A 313 -9.11 20.19 -19.77
N VAL A 314 -9.76 21.26 -20.21
CA VAL A 314 -9.07 22.50 -20.54
C VAL A 314 -8.61 23.10 -19.21
N PRO A 315 -7.31 23.29 -18.96
CA PRO A 315 -6.86 23.96 -17.75
C PRO A 315 -7.40 25.40 -17.78
N PHE A 316 -8.17 25.75 -16.73
CA PHE A 316 -8.59 27.12 -16.48
C PHE A 316 -7.44 27.98 -16.00
#